data_0afd1bad05f6980da84d5dfa6472bf18
#
_entry.id   0afd1bad05f6980da84d5dfa6472bf18
#
_cell.length_a   1.000
_cell.length_b   1.000
_cell.length_c   1.000
_cell.angle_alpha   90.00
_cell.angle_beta   90.00
_cell.angle_gamma   90.00
#
_symmetry.space_group_name_H-M   'P 1'
#
loop_
_entity.id
_entity.type
_entity.pdbx_description
1 polymer ?
#
loop_
_entity_poly.entity_id
_entity_poly.type
_entity_poly.pdbx_seq_one_letter_code
_entity_poly.pdbx_strand_id
1 'polypeptide(L)'
;MSLAETWRRFRGGPWRVAVAEESMTPALQPGDWLLLDPLPRRWPRRGSVVVVHQPGTGQLAIKRVTAGPGDVVLTGTGYVKLESQAWLLGDGGGHSVDSRHYGPVGLEALVGRAWFRYWPPRRIGTIPRRRSSSARARSSIASKGRLRK
;
A
#
# COMPACT_ATOMS: atom_id res chain seq x y z
N MET A 1 -15.00 -9.51 12.29
CA MET A 1 -13.87 -8.90 12.99
C MET A 1 -13.23 -7.83 12.13
N SER A 2 -12.95 -6.67 12.71
CA SER A 2 -12.18 -5.65 12.02
C SER A 2 -10.71 -6.09 11.89
N LEU A 3 -9.99 -5.51 10.92
CA LEU A 3 -8.57 -5.76 10.73
C LEU A 3 -7.78 -5.41 12.01
N ALA A 4 -8.20 -4.38 12.72
CA ALA A 4 -7.60 -3.97 14.00
C ALA A 4 -7.76 -5.02 15.11
N GLU A 5 -8.88 -5.71 15.16
CA GLU A 5 -9.10 -6.79 16.12
C GLU A 5 -8.24 -8.01 15.79
N THR A 6 -8.13 -8.33 14.52
CA THR A 6 -7.25 -9.39 14.05
C THR A 6 -5.79 -9.10 14.39
N TRP A 7 -5.37 -7.87 14.20
CA TRP A 7 -4.03 -7.40 14.54
C TRP A 7 -3.71 -7.56 16.04
N ARG A 8 -4.64 -7.20 16.90
CA ARG A 8 -4.47 -7.32 18.36
C ARG A 8 -4.28 -8.75 18.84
N ARG A 9 -4.93 -9.70 18.18
CA ARG A 9 -4.84 -11.12 18.55
C ARG A 9 -3.46 -11.72 18.31
N PHE A 10 -2.68 -11.16 17.42
CA PHE A 10 -1.38 -11.69 17.03
C PHE A 10 -0.19 -10.91 17.60
N ARG A 11 -0.44 -10.11 18.60
CA ARG A 11 0.59 -9.38 19.34
C ARG A 11 1.48 -10.34 20.13
N GLY A 12 2.54 -10.84 19.58
CA GLY A 12 3.44 -11.73 20.29
C GLY A 12 3.95 -12.90 19.49
N GLY A 13 3.57 -12.97 18.19
CA GLY A 13 4.10 -13.95 17.24
C GLY A 13 4.72 -13.27 16.04
N PRO A 14 5.09 -14.04 14.99
CA PRO A 14 5.46 -13.44 13.71
C PRO A 14 4.31 -12.52 13.28
N TRP A 15 4.68 -11.35 12.81
CA TRP A 15 3.70 -10.35 12.42
C TRP A 15 2.80 -10.89 11.32
N ARG A 16 1.51 -10.97 11.62
CA ARG A 16 0.50 -11.54 10.73
C ARG A 16 -0.70 -10.64 10.63
N VAL A 17 -1.37 -10.66 9.47
CA VAL A 17 -2.61 -9.94 9.26
C VAL A 17 -3.52 -10.77 8.37
N ALA A 18 -4.83 -10.73 8.64
CA ALA A 18 -5.84 -11.30 7.77
C ALA A 18 -6.45 -10.22 6.88
N VAL A 19 -6.64 -10.54 5.62
CA VAL A 19 -7.34 -9.67 4.68
C VAL A 19 -8.83 -9.76 4.98
N ALA A 20 -9.44 -8.64 5.33
CA ALA A 20 -10.87 -8.56 5.65
C ALA A 20 -11.69 -7.84 4.58
N GLU A 21 -11.04 -7.06 3.72
CA GLU A 21 -11.70 -6.21 2.73
C GLU A 21 -11.27 -6.53 1.31
N GLU A 22 -12.04 -6.04 0.34
CA GLU A 22 -11.85 -6.30 -1.09
C GLU A 22 -10.97 -5.26 -1.80
N SER A 23 -10.43 -4.28 -1.07
CA SER A 23 -9.66 -3.17 -1.65
C SER A 23 -8.44 -3.61 -2.46
N MET A 24 -7.92 -4.81 -2.20
CA MET A 24 -6.75 -5.38 -2.89
C MET A 24 -7.10 -6.51 -3.85
N THR A 25 -8.38 -6.75 -4.10
CA THR A 25 -8.82 -7.73 -5.10
C THR A 25 -8.40 -7.28 -6.51
N PRO A 26 -7.91 -8.19 -7.37
CA PRO A 26 -7.84 -9.63 -7.21
C PRO A 26 -6.53 -10.16 -6.57
N ALA A 27 -5.54 -9.32 -6.33
CA ALA A 27 -4.24 -9.79 -5.84
C ALA A 27 -4.34 -10.44 -4.46
N LEU A 28 -5.09 -9.81 -3.57
CA LEU A 28 -5.40 -10.31 -2.23
C LEU A 28 -6.91 -10.37 -2.06
N GLN A 29 -7.39 -11.40 -1.41
CA GLN A 29 -8.82 -11.62 -1.21
C GLN A 29 -9.15 -11.76 0.27
N PRO A 30 -10.37 -11.39 0.70
CA PRO A 30 -10.81 -11.66 2.07
C PRO A 30 -10.57 -13.14 2.43
N GLY A 31 -10.04 -13.38 3.61
CA GLY A 31 -9.66 -14.70 4.08
C GLY A 31 -8.20 -15.08 3.83
N ASP A 32 -7.46 -14.30 3.06
CA ASP A 32 -6.01 -14.46 2.92
C ASP A 32 -5.32 -14.07 4.22
N TRP A 33 -4.31 -14.85 4.62
CA TRP A 33 -3.45 -14.53 5.76
C TRP A 33 -2.04 -14.21 5.29
N LEU A 34 -1.51 -13.09 5.76
CA LEU A 34 -0.25 -12.54 5.27
C LEU A 34 0.77 -12.43 6.39
N LEU A 35 2.03 -12.64 6.04
CA LEU A 35 3.15 -12.32 6.91
C LEU A 35 3.64 -10.90 6.61
N LEU A 36 3.96 -10.18 7.68
CA LEU A 36 4.46 -8.81 7.60
C LEU A 36 5.92 -8.74 8.04
N ASP A 37 6.68 -7.90 7.38
CA ASP A 37 7.92 -7.34 7.88
C ASP A 37 7.56 -6.10 8.73
N PRO A 38 7.71 -6.16 10.07
CA PRO A 38 7.09 -5.17 10.96
C PRO A 38 7.95 -3.93 11.26
N LEU A 39 9.18 -3.86 10.77
CA LEU A 39 10.11 -2.80 11.15
C LEU A 39 10.67 -2.05 9.94
N PRO A 40 9.84 -1.54 9.03
CA PRO A 40 10.34 -0.73 7.94
C PRO A 40 10.76 0.64 8.47
N ARG A 41 12.03 1.00 8.26
CA ARG A 41 12.55 2.33 8.59
C ARG A 41 12.33 3.33 7.47
N ARG A 42 11.86 2.85 6.32
CA ARG A 42 11.56 3.64 5.13
C ARG A 42 10.43 2.96 4.37
N TRP A 43 9.83 3.68 3.46
CA TRP A 43 8.81 3.10 2.61
C TRP A 43 9.40 1.98 1.75
N PRO A 44 8.74 0.82 1.68
CA PRO A 44 9.11 -0.23 0.73
C PRO A 44 9.03 0.27 -0.72
N ARG A 45 9.69 -0.45 -1.60
CA ARG A 45 9.74 -0.10 -3.02
C ARG A 45 8.34 -0.02 -3.62
N ARG A 46 8.21 0.85 -4.62
CA ARG A 46 7.01 0.94 -5.45
C ARG A 46 6.54 -0.43 -5.91
N GLY A 47 5.26 -0.68 -5.82
CA GLY A 47 4.63 -1.96 -6.11
C GLY A 47 4.51 -2.91 -4.93
N SER A 48 5.13 -2.59 -3.79
CA SER A 48 5.01 -3.38 -2.57
C SER A 48 3.65 -3.21 -1.93
N VAL A 49 3.16 -4.27 -1.28
CA VAL A 49 1.96 -4.23 -0.46
C VAL A 49 2.34 -3.88 0.97
N VAL A 50 1.64 -2.94 1.56
CA VAL A 50 1.90 -2.46 2.92
C VAL A 50 0.63 -2.47 3.76
N VAL A 51 0.82 -2.57 5.07
CA VAL A 51 -0.25 -2.34 6.04
C VAL A 51 0.03 -1.01 6.72
N VAL A 52 -0.98 -0.16 6.76
CA VAL A 52 -0.89 1.19 7.32
C VAL A 52 -2.08 1.47 8.23
N HIS A 53 -1.90 2.43 9.14
CA HIS A 53 -3.01 3.08 9.81
C HIS A 53 -3.62 4.11 8.86
N GLN A 54 -4.87 3.92 8.47
CA GLN A 54 -5.55 4.82 7.54
C GLN A 54 -5.68 6.22 8.14
N PRO A 55 -5.25 7.27 7.42
CA PRO A 55 -5.43 8.64 7.89
C PRO A 55 -6.90 8.98 8.18
N GLY A 56 -7.14 9.68 9.27
CA GLY A 56 -8.47 10.09 9.69
C GLY A 56 -9.22 9.08 10.56
N THR A 57 -9.09 7.78 10.31
CA THR A 57 -9.80 6.74 11.07
C THR A 57 -8.88 5.95 12.00
N GLY A 58 -7.59 5.88 11.69
CA GLY A 58 -6.63 5.04 12.40
C GLY A 58 -6.80 3.53 12.21
N GLN A 59 -7.77 3.11 11.40
CA GLN A 59 -8.00 1.70 11.11
C GLN A 59 -6.86 1.14 10.25
N LEU A 60 -6.54 -0.13 10.47
CA LEU A 60 -5.55 -0.81 9.62
C LEU A 60 -6.12 -1.03 8.22
N ALA A 61 -5.32 -0.71 7.23
CA ALA A 61 -5.66 -0.90 5.82
C ALA A 61 -4.49 -1.52 5.09
N ILE A 62 -4.81 -2.34 4.09
CA ILE A 62 -3.82 -2.96 3.20
C ILE A 62 -3.87 -2.22 1.87
N LYS A 63 -2.73 -1.68 1.44
CA LYS A 63 -2.63 -0.88 0.22
C LYS A 63 -1.34 -1.23 -0.53
N ARG A 64 -1.24 -0.71 -1.74
CA ARG A 64 -0.04 -0.86 -2.58
C ARG A 64 0.66 0.48 -2.72
N VAL A 65 1.99 0.47 -2.54
CA VAL A 65 2.81 1.66 -2.75
C VAL A 65 2.89 1.94 -4.26
N THR A 66 2.33 3.06 -4.68
CA THR A 66 2.38 3.52 -6.08
C THR A 66 3.44 4.57 -6.32
N ALA A 67 3.75 5.34 -5.31
CA ALA A 67 4.79 6.36 -5.35
C ALA A 67 5.37 6.54 -3.95
N GLY A 68 6.61 6.94 -3.86
CA GLY A 68 7.31 7.13 -2.59
C GLY A 68 8.06 8.45 -2.53
N PRO A 69 8.89 8.65 -1.49
CA PRO A 69 9.63 9.89 -1.28
C PRO A 69 10.39 10.35 -2.53
N GLY A 70 10.31 11.63 -2.83
CA GLY A 70 10.93 12.24 -4.00
C GLY A 70 10.13 12.17 -5.29
N ASP A 71 9.05 11.41 -5.32
CA ASP A 71 8.19 11.27 -6.49
C ASP A 71 7.16 12.39 -6.57
N VAL A 72 6.67 12.63 -7.78
CA VAL A 72 5.57 13.55 -8.06
C VAL A 72 4.38 12.76 -8.57
N VAL A 73 3.23 13.00 -7.97
CA VAL A 73 1.97 12.34 -8.34
C VAL A 73 1.05 13.35 -9.00
N LEU A 74 0.50 12.96 -10.15
CA LEU A 74 -0.54 13.75 -10.82
C LEU A 74 -1.90 13.41 -10.20
N THR A 75 -2.60 14.42 -9.75
CA THR A 75 -3.96 14.30 -9.21
C THR A 75 -4.95 15.06 -10.08
N GLY A 76 -6.24 14.94 -9.78
CA GLY A 76 -7.28 15.70 -10.49
C GLY A 76 -7.16 17.21 -10.33
N THR A 77 -6.48 17.69 -9.31
CA THR A 77 -6.32 19.11 -8.99
C THR A 77 -4.91 19.65 -9.25
N GLY A 78 -3.99 18.81 -9.74
CA GLY A 78 -2.62 19.22 -10.03
C GLY A 78 -1.59 18.17 -9.63
N TYR A 79 -0.41 18.62 -9.21
CA TYR A 79 0.71 17.77 -8.84
C TYR A 79 0.94 17.80 -7.34
N VAL A 80 1.24 16.63 -6.78
CA VAL A 80 1.68 16.51 -5.39
C VAL A 80 3.09 15.96 -5.38
N LYS A 81 4.03 16.72 -4.82
CA LYS A 81 5.39 16.23 -4.59
C LYS A 81 5.45 15.53 -3.24
N LEU A 82 5.91 14.29 -3.25
CA LEU A 82 6.08 13.51 -2.02
C LEU A 82 7.46 13.81 -1.42
N GLU A 83 7.49 14.30 -0.20
CA GLU A 83 8.74 14.52 0.54
C GLU A 83 9.18 13.22 1.21
N SER A 84 8.60 12.89 2.35
CA SER A 84 8.83 11.64 3.07
C SER A 84 7.64 10.68 3.00
N GLN A 85 6.56 11.09 2.33
CA GLN A 85 5.31 10.33 2.26
C GLN A 85 5.30 9.35 1.09
N ALA A 86 4.31 8.46 1.13
CA ALA A 86 3.99 7.58 0.02
C ALA A 86 2.57 7.83 -0.49
N TRP A 87 2.35 7.49 -1.74
CA TRP A 87 1.03 7.45 -2.35
C TRP A 87 0.57 6.02 -2.44
N LEU A 88 -0.54 5.71 -1.79
CA LEU A 88 -1.03 4.35 -1.62
C LEU A 88 -2.36 4.17 -2.34
N LEU A 89 -2.46 3.11 -3.13
CA LEU A 89 -3.71 2.75 -3.81
C LEU A 89 -4.10 1.31 -3.47
N GLY A 90 -5.41 1.07 -3.46
CA GLY A 90 -5.95 -0.28 -3.47
C GLY A 90 -6.03 -0.82 -4.90
N ASP A 91 -5.82 -2.12 -5.07
CA ASP A 91 -5.91 -2.78 -6.37
C ASP A 91 -7.35 -2.87 -6.89
N GLY A 92 -8.33 -2.73 -6.02
CA GLY A 92 -9.77 -2.83 -6.34
C GLY A 92 -10.35 -1.63 -7.09
N GLY A 93 -9.53 -0.68 -7.51
CA GLY A 93 -9.98 0.44 -8.34
C GLY A 93 -10.89 1.42 -7.61
N GLY A 94 -12.03 1.74 -8.22
CA GLY A 94 -12.96 2.76 -7.72
C GLY A 94 -13.63 2.44 -6.38
N HIS A 95 -13.56 1.22 -5.90
CA HIS A 95 -14.15 0.80 -4.62
C HIS A 95 -13.20 0.92 -3.43
N SER A 96 -11.98 1.37 -3.65
CA SER A 96 -10.97 1.49 -2.61
C SER A 96 -10.91 2.91 -2.08
N VAL A 97 -10.90 3.06 -0.74
CA VAL A 97 -10.58 4.32 -0.08
C VAL A 97 -9.08 4.35 0.14
N ASP A 98 -8.39 5.26 -0.54
CA ASP A 98 -6.93 5.31 -0.56
C ASP A 98 -6.42 6.75 -0.75
N SER A 99 -5.16 6.93 -1.16
CA SER A 99 -4.56 8.26 -1.32
C SER A 99 -5.32 9.18 -2.28
N ARG A 100 -6.12 8.65 -3.19
CA ARG A 100 -7.02 9.47 -4.02
C ARG A 100 -8.04 10.23 -3.19
N HIS A 101 -8.35 9.74 -2.00
CA HIS A 101 -9.33 10.32 -1.08
C HIS A 101 -8.66 11.16 0.02
N TYR A 102 -7.59 10.65 0.63
CA TYR A 102 -6.97 11.29 1.79
C TYR A 102 -5.56 11.84 1.55
N GLY A 103 -5.03 11.72 0.33
CA GLY A 103 -3.73 12.27 -0.02
C GLY A 103 -2.54 11.41 0.40
N PRO A 104 -1.33 12.00 0.44
CA PRO A 104 -0.12 11.29 0.82
C PRO A 104 -0.16 10.77 2.24
N VAL A 105 0.52 9.64 2.48
CA VAL A 105 0.57 9.01 3.80
C VAL A 105 1.99 9.11 4.35
N GLY A 106 2.10 9.60 5.58
CA GLY A 106 3.38 9.73 6.27
C GLY A 106 3.92 8.39 6.77
N LEU A 107 5.23 8.32 6.95
CA LEU A 107 5.91 7.09 7.36
C LEU A 107 5.45 6.58 8.73
N GLU A 108 5.00 7.47 9.61
CA GLU A 108 4.47 7.13 10.93
C GLU A 108 3.23 6.23 10.88
N ALA A 109 2.51 6.23 9.76
CA ALA A 109 1.34 5.38 9.57
C ALA A 109 1.69 3.95 9.14
N LEU A 110 2.93 3.72 8.70
CA LEU A 110 3.37 2.42 8.19
C LEU A 110 3.51 1.41 9.33
N VAL A 111 2.81 0.30 9.23
CA VAL A 111 2.89 -0.81 10.19
C VAL A 111 3.91 -1.84 9.71
N GLY A 112 3.84 -2.22 8.45
CA GLY A 112 4.75 -3.19 7.88
C GLY A 112 4.51 -3.47 6.42
N ARG A 113 5.43 -4.23 5.82
CA ARG A 113 5.31 -4.71 4.45
C ARG A 113 4.76 -6.12 4.45
N ALA A 114 3.68 -6.38 3.71
CA ALA A 114 3.16 -7.71 3.48
C ALA A 114 3.94 -8.36 2.32
N TRP A 115 4.60 -9.47 2.59
CA TRP A 115 5.49 -10.08 1.60
C TRP A 115 5.16 -11.52 1.25
N PHE A 116 4.38 -12.23 2.10
CA PHE A 116 4.08 -13.65 1.92
C PHE A 116 2.66 -13.94 2.36
N ARG A 117 1.95 -14.75 1.55
CA ARG A 117 0.64 -15.29 1.90
C ARG A 117 0.83 -16.74 2.31
N TYR A 118 0.45 -17.07 3.55
CA TYR A 118 0.62 -18.41 4.07
C TYR A 118 -0.71 -19.18 4.21
N TRP A 119 -1.82 -18.56 3.94
CA TRP A 119 -3.14 -19.16 3.95
C TRP A 119 -4.04 -18.45 2.94
N PRO A 120 -4.97 -19.10 2.22
CA PRO A 120 -5.25 -20.55 2.24
C PRO A 120 -4.16 -21.37 1.54
N PRO A 121 -4.08 -22.70 1.77
CA PRO A 121 -2.99 -23.54 1.24
C PRO A 121 -2.80 -23.49 -0.28
N ARG A 122 -3.89 -23.42 -1.05
CA ARG A 122 -3.85 -23.35 -2.51
C ARG A 122 -3.33 -22.01 -3.05
N ARG A 123 -3.14 -21.02 -2.19
CA ARG A 123 -2.70 -19.67 -2.58
C ARG A 123 -1.43 -19.25 -1.88
N ILE A 124 -0.73 -20.19 -1.25
CA ILE A 124 0.54 -19.91 -0.57
C ILE A 124 1.57 -19.41 -1.58
N GLY A 125 2.28 -18.36 -1.20
CA GLY A 125 3.37 -17.83 -2.00
C GLY A 125 3.70 -16.39 -1.67
N THR A 126 4.75 -15.89 -2.31
CA THR A 126 5.15 -14.50 -2.20
C THR A 126 4.11 -13.58 -2.83
N ILE A 127 3.95 -12.40 -2.27
CA ILE A 127 3.07 -11.37 -2.81
C ILE A 127 3.86 -10.59 -3.86
N PRO A 128 3.48 -10.66 -5.15
CA PRO A 128 4.25 -10.01 -6.20
C PRO A 128 4.12 -8.49 -6.11
N ARG A 129 5.22 -7.81 -6.42
CA ARG A 129 5.20 -6.36 -6.61
C ARG A 129 4.60 -6.06 -7.98
N ARG A 130 3.63 -5.16 -8.01
CA ARG A 130 2.99 -4.72 -9.25
C ARG A 130 3.15 -3.21 -9.42
N ARG A 131 3.48 -2.80 -10.63
CA ARG A 131 3.37 -1.39 -11.00
C ARG A 131 1.91 -1.08 -11.30
N SER A 132 1.38 -0.04 -10.67
CA SER A 132 0.05 0.45 -11.01
C SER A 132 0.10 1.32 -12.27
N SER A 133 -1.04 1.49 -12.91
CA SER A 133 -1.19 2.35 -14.10
C SER A 133 -0.80 3.82 -13.83
N SER A 134 -0.95 4.29 -12.62
CA SER A 134 -0.53 5.64 -12.23
C SER A 134 0.98 5.85 -12.28
N ALA A 135 1.77 4.78 -12.25
CA ALA A 135 3.21 4.87 -12.44
C ALA A 135 3.63 5.29 -13.86
N ARG A 136 2.77 5.03 -14.86
CA ARG A 136 3.00 5.50 -16.23
C ARG A 136 2.94 7.02 -16.36
N ALA A 137 1.94 7.63 -15.74
CA ALA A 137 1.80 9.10 -15.74
C ALA A 137 3.02 9.76 -15.13
N ARG A 138 3.58 9.16 -14.10
CA ARG A 138 4.74 9.70 -13.41
C ARG A 138 6.03 9.62 -14.22
N SER A 139 6.28 8.52 -14.90
CA SER A 139 7.48 8.39 -15.76
C SER A 139 7.40 9.31 -16.97
N SER A 140 6.20 9.52 -17.51
CA SER A 140 5.98 10.48 -18.61
C SER A 140 6.30 11.92 -18.19
N ILE A 141 5.94 12.30 -16.99
CA ILE A 141 6.22 13.65 -16.45
C ILE A 141 7.72 13.84 -16.24
N ALA A 142 8.39 12.85 -15.67
CA ALA A 142 9.83 12.91 -15.46
C ALA A 142 10.62 13.01 -16.78
N SER A 143 10.18 12.30 -17.81
CA SER A 143 10.83 12.37 -19.12
C SER A 143 10.64 13.73 -19.81
N LYS A 144 9.45 14.33 -19.68
CA LYS A 144 9.21 15.68 -20.21
C LYS A 144 10.04 16.75 -19.49
N GLY A 145 10.27 16.58 -18.20
CA GLY A 145 11.13 17.48 -17.43
C GLY A 145 12.60 17.40 -17.84
N ARG A 146 13.07 16.24 -18.28
CA ARG A 146 14.44 16.05 -18.78
C ARG A 146 14.66 16.62 -20.18
N LEU A 147 13.65 16.61 -21.02
CA LEU A 147 13.75 17.10 -22.40
C LEU A 147 13.80 18.62 -22.51
N ARG A 148 13.57 19.35 -21.43
CA ARG A 148 13.60 20.82 -21.39
C ARG A 148 14.95 21.39 -20.95
N LYS A 149 15.92 20.56 -20.70
CA LYS A 149 17.30 20.95 -20.47
C LYS A 149 18.07 20.75 -21.77
#